data_8c2954d1c130147646dd0e8699fc4b83
#
_entry.id   8c2954d1c130147646dd0e8699fc4b83
#
_cell.length_a   1.000
_cell.length_b   1.000
_cell.length_c   1.000
_cell.angle_alpha   90.00
_cell.angle_beta   90.00
_cell.angle_gamma   90.00
#
_symmetry.space_group_name_H-M   'P 1'
#
loop_
_entity.id
_entity.type
_entity.pdbx_description
1 polymer ?
#
loop_
_entity_poly.entity_id
_entity_poly.type
_entity_poly.pdbx_seq_one_letter_code
_entity_poly.pdbx_strand_id
1 'polypeptide(L)'
;SVEEIDKMIKVAGDIMTNPDKYIDICKGKKLATLFFEPSTRTRLSFEAAMLELGGSVLGFSEASSSSASKGESVSDTIRTVGCYADIIAMRHPKEGAPIVAARRTTVPIINGGDGGHHHPTQTLTDLLTITREKGRLNNLTVGLCGDLKFGRTVHSLIEAMLRYENVKFVLIAPPELRAPQYIIDMLEKAG
;
A
#
# COMPACT_ATOMS: atom_id res chain seq x y z
N SER A 1 -4.02 -13.99 0.10
CA SER A 1 -3.59 -15.20 0.85
C SER A 1 -2.18 -15.01 1.41
N VAL A 2 -1.75 -15.87 2.33
CA VAL A 2 -0.38 -15.89 2.87
C VAL A 2 0.61 -16.19 1.75
N GLU A 3 0.30 -17.14 0.88
CA GLU A 3 1.16 -17.55 -0.24
C GLU A 3 1.44 -16.38 -1.21
N GLU A 4 0.45 -15.53 -1.46
CA GLU A 4 0.63 -14.34 -2.30
C GLU A 4 1.54 -13.31 -1.63
N ILE A 5 1.36 -13.07 -0.34
CA ILE A 5 2.20 -12.16 0.45
C ILE A 5 3.64 -12.68 0.46
N ASP A 6 3.85 -13.94 0.79
CA ASP A 6 5.18 -14.57 0.86
C ASP A 6 5.88 -14.55 -0.51
N LYS A 7 5.14 -14.76 -1.59
CA LYS A 7 5.66 -14.61 -2.95
C LYS A 7 6.12 -13.18 -3.24
N MET A 8 5.34 -12.17 -2.85
CA MET A 8 5.71 -10.76 -3.02
C MET A 8 6.96 -10.40 -2.20
N ILE A 9 7.01 -10.84 -0.93
CA ILE A 9 8.18 -10.63 -0.06
C ILE A 9 9.44 -11.28 -0.64
N LYS A 10 9.32 -12.51 -1.17
CA LYS A 10 10.41 -13.21 -1.81
C LYS A 10 10.93 -12.49 -3.05
N VAL A 11 10.02 -12.00 -3.91
CA VAL A 11 10.41 -11.23 -5.10
C VAL A 11 11.06 -9.91 -4.70
N ALA A 12 10.53 -9.21 -3.71
CA ALA A 12 11.14 -7.97 -3.21
C ALA A 12 12.55 -8.22 -2.65
N GLY A 13 12.75 -9.31 -1.93
CA GLY A 13 14.08 -9.73 -1.45
C GLY A 13 15.05 -10.06 -2.58
N ASP A 14 14.58 -10.72 -3.65
CA ASP A 14 15.42 -11.00 -4.83
C ASP A 14 15.79 -9.71 -5.58
N ILE A 15 14.86 -8.78 -5.76
CA ILE A 15 15.14 -7.45 -6.36
C ILE A 15 16.23 -6.73 -5.57
N MET A 16 16.15 -6.72 -4.25
CA MET A 16 17.14 -6.06 -3.38
C MET A 16 18.53 -6.70 -3.45
N THR A 17 18.60 -8.01 -3.67
CA THR A 17 19.87 -8.75 -3.73
C THR A 17 20.49 -8.76 -5.13
N ASN A 18 19.65 -8.79 -6.15
CA ASN A 18 20.02 -8.92 -7.55
C ASN A 18 19.34 -7.83 -8.42
N PRO A 19 19.54 -6.53 -8.16
CA PRO A 19 18.82 -5.45 -8.85
C PRO A 19 19.02 -5.49 -10.37
N ASP A 20 20.22 -5.79 -10.84
CA ASP A 20 20.56 -5.83 -12.28
C ASP A 20 19.69 -6.80 -13.09
N LYS A 21 19.16 -7.84 -12.45
CA LYS A 21 18.24 -8.80 -13.08
C LYS A 21 16.90 -8.17 -13.47
N TYR A 22 16.55 -7.03 -12.87
CA TYR A 22 15.23 -6.42 -12.96
C TYR A 22 15.22 -5.07 -13.68
N ILE A 23 16.36 -4.50 -14.05
CA ILE A 23 16.48 -3.14 -14.62
C ILE A 23 15.68 -2.90 -15.91
N ASP A 24 15.30 -3.93 -16.64
CA ASP A 24 14.56 -3.86 -17.90
C ASP A 24 13.18 -4.54 -17.84
N ILE A 25 12.74 -5.03 -16.66
CA ILE A 25 11.50 -5.83 -16.55
C ILE A 25 10.25 -5.04 -16.90
N CYS A 26 10.28 -3.72 -16.70
CA CYS A 26 9.21 -2.79 -17.03
C CYS A 26 9.50 -1.94 -18.27
N LYS A 27 10.47 -2.33 -19.11
CA LYS A 27 10.81 -1.60 -20.33
C LYS A 27 9.61 -1.42 -21.24
N GLY A 28 9.34 -0.17 -21.65
CA GLY A 28 8.20 0.20 -22.47
C GLY A 28 6.88 0.28 -21.72
N LYS A 29 6.84 0.01 -20.41
CA LYS A 29 5.69 0.15 -19.54
C LYS A 29 5.61 1.53 -18.89
N LYS A 30 4.39 1.99 -18.61
CA LYS A 30 4.12 3.28 -17.98
C LYS A 30 3.33 3.10 -16.70
N LEU A 31 3.85 3.65 -15.60
CA LEU A 31 3.14 3.82 -14.36
C LEU A 31 2.51 5.21 -14.30
N ALA A 32 1.21 5.28 -14.02
CA ALA A 32 0.59 6.55 -13.63
C ALA A 32 0.53 6.67 -12.10
N THR A 33 1.03 7.80 -11.56
CA THR A 33 0.91 8.15 -10.14
C THR A 33 -0.17 9.22 -9.96
N LEU A 34 -1.33 8.84 -9.42
CA LEU A 34 -2.50 9.70 -9.25
C LEU A 34 -2.70 10.00 -7.76
N PHE A 35 -2.12 11.09 -7.32
CA PHE A 35 -2.16 11.48 -5.91
C PHE A 35 -3.19 12.60 -5.71
N PHE A 36 -4.40 12.22 -5.30
CA PHE A 36 -5.48 13.16 -4.93
C PHE A 36 -5.28 13.75 -3.53
N GLU A 37 -4.38 13.16 -2.75
CA GLU A 37 -3.92 13.62 -1.45
C GLU A 37 -2.38 13.68 -1.49
N PRO A 38 -1.77 14.80 -1.07
CA PRO A 38 -0.30 14.94 -1.12
C PRO A 38 0.43 13.86 -0.32
N SER A 39 1.44 13.25 -0.92
CA SER A 39 2.33 12.30 -0.25
C SER A 39 3.65 12.20 -0.99
N THR A 40 4.66 12.93 -0.53
CA THR A 40 5.97 12.98 -1.17
C THR A 40 6.65 11.60 -1.16
N ARG A 41 6.76 10.96 0.01
CA ARG A 41 7.47 9.67 0.13
C ARG A 41 6.83 8.57 -0.71
N THR A 42 5.52 8.37 -0.58
CA THR A 42 4.82 7.28 -1.28
C THR A 42 4.88 7.47 -2.79
N ARG A 43 4.66 8.71 -3.28
CA ARG A 43 4.73 8.99 -4.71
C ARG A 43 6.12 8.71 -5.27
N LEU A 44 7.14 9.31 -4.66
CA LEU A 44 8.53 9.13 -5.12
C LEU A 44 8.98 7.67 -5.04
N SER A 45 8.51 6.89 -4.06
CA SER A 45 8.81 5.46 -3.98
C SER A 45 8.27 4.67 -5.17
N PHE A 46 7.04 4.95 -5.59
CA PHE A 46 6.46 4.31 -6.78
C PHE A 46 7.16 4.74 -8.07
N GLU A 47 7.45 6.04 -8.19
CA GLU A 47 8.12 6.59 -9.37
C GLU A 47 9.55 6.05 -9.50
N ALA A 48 10.33 6.08 -8.42
CA ALA A 48 11.68 5.54 -8.39
C ALA A 48 11.70 4.03 -8.72
N ALA A 49 10.82 3.25 -8.09
CA ALA A 49 10.72 1.82 -8.36
C ALA A 49 10.42 1.53 -9.85
N MET A 50 9.51 2.27 -10.47
CA MET A 50 9.21 2.09 -11.89
C MET A 50 10.36 2.45 -12.79
N LEU A 51 11.09 3.53 -12.48
CA LEU A 51 12.27 3.96 -13.23
C LEU A 51 13.43 2.95 -13.08
N GLU A 52 13.68 2.44 -11.87
CA GLU A 52 14.71 1.43 -11.63
C GLU A 52 14.41 0.09 -12.34
N LEU A 53 13.13 -0.21 -12.57
CA LEU A 53 12.69 -1.36 -13.34
C LEU A 53 12.67 -1.11 -14.87
N GLY A 54 13.18 0.03 -15.35
CA GLY A 54 13.28 0.38 -16.76
C GLY A 54 12.02 0.92 -17.40
N GLY A 55 11.00 1.24 -16.62
CA GLY A 55 9.75 1.82 -17.10
C GLY A 55 9.75 3.35 -17.14
N SER A 56 8.59 3.93 -17.37
CA SER A 56 8.37 5.38 -17.40
C SER A 56 7.23 5.78 -16.46
N VAL A 57 7.20 7.04 -16.04
CA VAL A 57 6.19 7.55 -15.11
C VAL A 57 5.47 8.76 -15.69
N LEU A 58 4.19 8.90 -15.33
CA LEU A 58 3.36 10.06 -15.58
C LEU A 58 2.38 10.24 -14.42
N GLY A 59 1.73 11.40 -14.30
CA GLY A 59 0.73 11.59 -13.26
C GLY A 59 0.73 12.99 -12.66
N PHE A 60 0.09 13.12 -11.49
CA PHE A 60 0.00 14.37 -10.74
C PHE A 60 0.18 14.13 -9.23
N SER A 61 0.62 15.19 -8.53
CA SER A 61 0.96 15.15 -7.10
C SER A 61 -0.17 15.54 -6.15
N GLU A 62 -1.21 16.18 -6.69
CA GLU A 62 -2.36 16.68 -5.95
C GLU A 62 -3.56 16.94 -6.87
N ALA A 63 -4.77 16.87 -6.32
CA ALA A 63 -5.99 17.08 -7.10
C ALA A 63 -6.07 18.46 -7.77
N SER A 64 -5.52 19.50 -7.11
CA SER A 64 -5.48 20.88 -7.59
C SER A 64 -4.71 21.07 -8.90
N SER A 65 -3.74 20.20 -9.17
CA SER A 65 -2.93 20.22 -10.40
C SER A 65 -3.53 19.38 -11.54
N SER A 66 -4.75 18.84 -11.36
CA SER A 66 -5.44 17.99 -12.33
C SER A 66 -6.83 18.49 -12.66
N SER A 67 -7.50 17.86 -13.62
CA SER A 67 -8.90 18.16 -13.98
C SER A 67 -9.88 17.87 -12.85
N ALA A 68 -9.48 17.13 -11.81
CA ALA A 68 -10.28 16.94 -10.61
C ALA A 68 -10.64 18.28 -9.93
N SER A 69 -9.77 19.30 -10.03
CA SER A 69 -10.05 20.66 -9.55
C SER A 69 -11.21 21.33 -10.27
N LYS A 70 -11.56 20.87 -11.47
CA LYS A 70 -12.66 21.36 -12.28
C LYS A 70 -13.93 20.51 -12.14
N GLY A 71 -13.96 19.57 -11.17
CA GLY A 71 -15.12 18.70 -10.93
C GLY A 71 -15.11 17.37 -11.71
N GLU A 72 -13.99 17.01 -12.36
CA GLU A 72 -13.86 15.69 -12.99
C GLU A 72 -13.95 14.59 -11.93
N SER A 73 -14.75 13.57 -12.18
CA SER A 73 -14.88 12.46 -11.25
C SER A 73 -13.64 11.55 -11.25
N VAL A 74 -13.37 10.87 -10.13
CA VAL A 74 -12.31 9.83 -10.07
C VAL A 74 -12.50 8.79 -11.18
N SER A 75 -13.74 8.41 -11.49
CA SER A 75 -14.05 7.44 -12.54
C SER A 75 -13.63 7.91 -13.92
N ASP A 76 -13.83 9.18 -14.24
CA ASP A 76 -13.47 9.74 -15.54
C ASP A 76 -11.96 9.96 -15.64
N THR A 77 -11.32 10.45 -14.57
CA THR A 77 -9.86 10.54 -14.49
C THR A 77 -9.22 9.17 -14.73
N ILE A 78 -9.72 8.11 -14.08
CA ILE A 78 -9.18 6.76 -14.22
C ILE A 78 -9.35 6.22 -15.65
N ARG A 79 -10.50 6.44 -16.27
CA ARG A 79 -10.73 6.02 -17.68
C ARG A 79 -9.77 6.72 -18.63
N THR A 80 -9.60 8.04 -18.46
CA THR A 80 -8.71 8.84 -19.29
C THR A 80 -7.25 8.39 -19.10
N VAL A 81 -6.78 8.26 -17.87
CA VAL A 81 -5.40 7.86 -17.57
C VAL A 81 -5.14 6.40 -18.00
N GLY A 82 -6.15 5.53 -17.90
CA GLY A 82 -6.07 4.15 -18.38
C GLY A 82 -5.76 4.02 -19.88
N CYS A 83 -6.00 5.08 -20.66
CA CYS A 83 -5.59 5.11 -22.08
C CYS A 83 -4.08 5.37 -22.26
N TYR A 84 -3.38 5.82 -21.22
CA TYR A 84 -1.97 6.25 -21.32
C TYR A 84 -1.02 5.36 -20.53
N ALA A 85 -1.52 4.63 -19.52
CA ALA A 85 -0.71 3.87 -18.57
C ALA A 85 -1.02 2.37 -18.62
N ASP A 86 -0.01 1.55 -18.26
CA ASP A 86 -0.13 0.10 -18.12
C ASP A 86 -0.50 -0.32 -16.69
N ILE A 87 -0.21 0.55 -15.70
CA ILE A 87 -0.52 0.36 -14.29
C ILE A 87 -0.72 1.72 -13.62
N ILE A 88 -1.58 1.80 -12.62
CA ILE A 88 -1.89 3.05 -11.92
C ILE A 88 -1.65 2.84 -10.42
N ALA A 89 -0.82 3.68 -9.80
CA ALA A 89 -0.73 3.82 -8.35
C ALA A 89 -1.54 5.05 -7.94
N MET A 90 -2.56 4.88 -7.10
CA MET A 90 -3.38 6.00 -6.65
C MET A 90 -3.42 6.13 -5.15
N ARG A 91 -3.47 7.38 -4.69
CA ARG A 91 -3.73 7.75 -3.31
C ARG A 91 -4.90 8.73 -3.25
N HIS A 92 -5.85 8.48 -2.37
CA HIS A 92 -7.07 9.26 -2.30
C HIS A 92 -7.52 9.50 -0.85
N PRO A 93 -8.05 10.70 -0.48
CA PRO A 93 -8.51 10.96 0.88
C PRO A 93 -9.79 10.20 1.26
N LYS A 94 -10.57 9.74 0.28
CA LYS A 94 -11.81 8.98 0.53
C LYS A 94 -11.54 7.48 0.54
N GLU A 95 -12.03 6.82 1.57
CA GLU A 95 -11.99 5.36 1.72
C GLU A 95 -12.68 4.64 0.56
N GLY A 96 -12.10 3.54 0.10
CA GLY A 96 -12.63 2.73 -1.00
C GLY A 96 -12.49 3.34 -2.40
N ALA A 97 -11.96 4.55 -2.55
CA ALA A 97 -11.77 5.16 -3.87
C ALA A 97 -10.94 4.30 -4.85
N PRO A 98 -9.85 3.61 -4.44
CA PRO A 98 -9.12 2.71 -5.33
C PRO A 98 -9.95 1.51 -5.79
N ILE A 99 -10.88 1.02 -4.97
CA ILE A 99 -11.79 -0.08 -5.32
C ILE A 99 -12.77 0.39 -6.40
N VAL A 100 -13.33 1.58 -6.24
CA VAL A 100 -14.21 2.19 -7.25
C VAL A 100 -13.46 2.43 -8.55
N ALA A 101 -12.23 2.93 -8.47
CA ALA A 101 -11.35 3.13 -9.60
C ALA A 101 -11.10 1.81 -10.37
N ALA A 102 -10.74 0.74 -9.67
CA ALA A 102 -10.47 -0.57 -10.27
C ALA A 102 -11.67 -1.16 -11.03
N ARG A 103 -12.89 -0.81 -10.64
CA ARG A 103 -14.11 -1.22 -11.35
C ARG A 103 -14.38 -0.42 -12.66
N ARG A 104 -13.61 0.63 -12.92
CA ARG A 104 -13.81 1.57 -14.04
C ARG A 104 -12.74 1.50 -15.12
N THR A 105 -11.75 0.63 -14.94
CA THR A 105 -10.66 0.43 -15.90
C THR A 105 -10.25 -1.04 -15.94
N THR A 106 -9.61 -1.46 -17.01
CA THR A 106 -8.93 -2.76 -17.12
C THR A 106 -7.47 -2.68 -16.69
N VAL A 107 -6.96 -1.47 -16.50
CA VAL A 107 -5.59 -1.24 -16.03
C VAL A 107 -5.50 -1.55 -14.53
N PRO A 108 -4.51 -2.33 -14.07
CA PRO A 108 -4.33 -2.61 -12.65
C PRO A 108 -4.17 -1.35 -11.80
N ILE A 109 -4.86 -1.32 -10.64
CA ILE A 109 -4.78 -0.22 -9.67
C ILE A 109 -4.03 -0.69 -8.42
N ILE A 110 -2.99 0.05 -8.04
CA ILE A 110 -2.32 -0.10 -6.75
C ILE A 110 -2.84 0.95 -5.78
N ASN A 111 -3.33 0.52 -4.62
CA ASN A 111 -3.74 1.41 -3.55
C ASN A 111 -2.50 1.93 -2.78
N GLY A 112 -2.15 3.18 -2.96
CA GLY A 112 -1.09 3.91 -2.24
C GLY A 112 -1.56 4.59 -0.96
N GLY A 113 -2.77 4.28 -0.49
CA GLY A 113 -3.43 4.80 0.70
C GLY A 113 -4.79 5.43 0.38
N ASP A 114 -5.83 5.04 1.11
CA ASP A 114 -7.19 5.53 0.94
C ASP A 114 -7.81 6.02 2.26
N GLY A 115 -7.59 7.29 2.54
CA GLY A 115 -8.10 7.94 3.76
C GLY A 115 -7.58 7.30 5.04
N GLY A 116 -8.45 7.02 5.99
CA GLY A 116 -8.16 6.31 7.24
C GLY A 116 -8.16 4.78 7.13
N HIS A 117 -8.51 4.24 5.97
CA HIS A 117 -8.82 2.82 5.79
C HIS A 117 -7.57 1.93 5.64
N HIS A 118 -6.95 1.88 4.47
CA HIS A 118 -5.83 0.97 4.22
C HIS A 118 -4.58 1.65 3.64
N HIS A 119 -3.42 1.04 3.93
CA HIS A 119 -2.16 1.37 3.26
C HIS A 119 -1.39 0.07 2.91
N PRO A 120 -1.89 -0.72 1.95
CA PRO A 120 -1.40 -2.08 1.71
C PRO A 120 0.08 -2.14 1.34
N THR A 121 0.59 -1.14 0.61
CA THR A 121 2.01 -1.12 0.25
C THR A 121 2.93 -0.83 1.43
N GLN A 122 2.48 -0.04 2.42
CA GLN A 122 3.22 0.11 3.68
C GLN A 122 3.24 -1.21 4.46
N THR A 123 2.11 -1.90 4.51
CA THR A 123 2.03 -3.22 5.16
C THR A 123 3.02 -4.21 4.54
N LEU A 124 3.12 -4.27 3.21
CA LEU A 124 4.11 -5.14 2.54
C LEU A 124 5.55 -4.76 2.88
N THR A 125 5.84 -3.46 3.01
CA THR A 125 7.16 -2.97 3.44
C THR A 125 7.47 -3.38 4.88
N ASP A 126 6.50 -3.28 5.78
CA ASP A 126 6.62 -3.69 7.17
C ASP A 126 6.86 -5.19 7.28
N LEU A 127 6.10 -6.02 6.55
CA LEU A 127 6.26 -7.47 6.51
C LEU A 127 7.63 -7.87 5.93
N LEU A 128 8.09 -7.21 4.87
CA LEU A 128 9.44 -7.42 4.32
C LEU A 128 10.51 -7.10 5.36
N THR A 129 10.36 -5.98 6.08
CA THR A 129 11.30 -5.58 7.13
C THR A 129 11.34 -6.62 8.25
N ILE A 130 10.17 -7.05 8.75
CA ILE A 130 10.08 -8.08 9.79
C ILE A 130 10.72 -9.39 9.31
N THR A 131 10.45 -9.79 8.07
CA THR A 131 11.03 -11.01 7.49
C THR A 131 12.55 -10.92 7.41
N ARG A 132 13.11 -9.79 7.04
CA ARG A 132 14.58 -9.60 6.95
C ARG A 132 15.23 -9.60 8.33
N GLU A 133 14.62 -8.96 9.32
CA GLU A 133 15.19 -8.83 10.66
C GLU A 133 14.97 -10.08 11.53
N LYS A 134 13.89 -10.82 11.32
CA LYS A 134 13.50 -11.97 12.15
C LYS A 134 13.56 -13.32 11.42
N GLY A 135 13.68 -13.32 10.10
CA GLY A 135 13.69 -14.54 9.27
C GLY A 135 12.34 -15.26 9.19
N ARG A 136 11.26 -14.68 9.76
CA ARG A 136 9.93 -15.29 9.83
C ARG A 136 8.84 -14.26 10.10
N LEU A 137 7.58 -14.63 9.85
CA LEU A 137 6.38 -13.87 10.20
C LEU A 137 5.48 -14.59 11.21
N ASN A 138 5.70 -15.88 11.46
CA ASN A 138 5.01 -16.66 12.48
C ASN A 138 5.77 -16.67 13.81
N ASN A 139 5.10 -17.08 14.90
CA ASN A 139 5.69 -17.19 16.24
C ASN A 139 6.37 -15.88 16.71
N LEU A 140 5.68 -14.76 16.56
CA LEU A 140 6.19 -13.44 16.92
C LEU A 140 5.30 -12.74 17.95
N THR A 141 5.92 -11.89 18.77
CA THR A 141 5.22 -10.88 19.56
C THR A 141 5.52 -9.52 18.97
N VAL A 142 4.48 -8.81 18.51
CA VAL A 142 4.57 -7.50 17.86
C VAL A 142 4.07 -6.43 18.83
N GLY A 143 4.94 -5.52 19.22
CA GLY A 143 4.59 -4.34 20.02
C GLY A 143 4.20 -3.18 19.11
N LEU A 144 3.00 -2.62 19.31
CA LEU A 144 2.49 -1.46 18.59
C LEU A 144 2.31 -0.32 19.58
N CYS A 145 3.06 0.78 19.38
CA CYS A 145 3.11 1.88 20.32
C CYS A 145 2.78 3.21 19.66
N GLY A 146 1.89 3.99 20.25
CA GLY A 146 1.54 5.36 19.83
C GLY A 146 0.08 5.53 19.49
N ASP A 147 -0.23 6.14 18.33
CA ASP A 147 -1.61 6.34 17.86
C ASP A 147 -2.17 5.04 17.25
N LEU A 148 -2.86 4.27 18.06
CA LEU A 148 -3.52 3.04 17.62
C LEU A 148 -4.96 3.29 17.18
N LYS A 149 -5.50 4.51 17.38
CA LYS A 149 -6.87 4.85 17.02
C LYS A 149 -7.02 5.24 15.55
N PHE A 150 -6.11 6.08 15.05
CA PHE A 150 -6.16 6.61 13.69
C PHE A 150 -5.03 6.05 12.81
N GLY A 151 -4.14 5.25 13.39
CA GLY A 151 -2.99 4.67 12.73
C GLY A 151 -3.34 3.56 11.74
N ARG A 152 -3.82 3.93 10.53
CA ARG A 152 -4.18 2.97 9.47
C ARG A 152 -3.09 1.94 9.15
N THR A 153 -1.82 2.31 9.27
CA THR A 153 -0.70 1.40 9.05
C THR A 153 -0.65 0.31 10.12
N VAL A 154 -0.98 0.66 11.36
CA VAL A 154 -1.10 -0.28 12.49
C VAL A 154 -2.23 -1.27 12.23
N HIS A 155 -3.41 -0.78 11.84
CA HIS A 155 -4.58 -1.63 11.56
C HIS A 155 -4.29 -2.61 10.41
N SER A 156 -3.74 -2.10 9.31
CA SER A 156 -3.39 -2.93 8.15
C SER A 156 -2.31 -3.96 8.48
N LEU A 157 -1.34 -3.62 9.35
CA LEU A 157 -0.31 -4.56 9.79
C LEU A 157 -0.89 -5.65 10.68
N ILE A 158 -1.80 -5.31 11.62
CA ILE A 158 -2.51 -6.29 12.45
C ILE A 158 -3.25 -7.28 11.54
N GLU A 159 -4.08 -6.80 10.61
CA GLU A 159 -4.84 -7.65 9.69
C GLU A 159 -3.95 -8.59 8.86
N ALA A 160 -2.80 -8.12 8.44
CA ALA A 160 -1.86 -8.93 7.67
C ALA A 160 -1.18 -9.98 8.54
N MET A 161 -0.70 -9.59 9.73
CA MET A 161 0.02 -10.49 10.64
C MET A 161 -0.88 -11.55 11.26
N LEU A 162 -2.19 -11.29 11.44
CA LEU A 162 -3.17 -12.28 11.90
C LEU A 162 -3.38 -13.46 10.93
N ARG A 163 -2.84 -13.37 9.72
CA ARG A 163 -2.85 -14.49 8.75
C ARG A 163 -1.76 -15.51 9.02
N TYR A 164 -0.77 -15.16 9.88
CA TYR A 164 0.37 -15.99 10.25
C TYR A 164 0.13 -16.64 11.62
N GLU A 165 0.68 -17.84 11.81
CA GLU A 165 0.46 -18.62 13.02
C GLU A 165 1.17 -18.06 14.26
N ASN A 166 0.49 -18.12 15.39
CA ASN A 166 1.03 -17.79 16.71
C ASN A 166 1.69 -16.39 16.76
N VAL A 167 0.97 -15.37 16.26
CA VAL A 167 1.37 -13.97 16.38
C VAL A 167 0.60 -13.33 17.52
N LYS A 168 1.32 -12.72 18.46
CA LYS A 168 0.76 -11.98 19.60
C LYS A 168 0.99 -10.50 19.44
N PHE A 169 0.04 -9.68 19.89
CA PHE A 169 0.14 -8.23 19.83
C PHE A 169 0.18 -7.62 21.24
N VAL A 170 1.04 -6.64 21.42
CA VAL A 170 1.11 -5.79 22.61
C VAL A 170 0.77 -4.36 22.17
N LEU A 171 -0.40 -3.88 22.60
CA LEU A 171 -0.92 -2.56 22.23
C LEU A 171 -0.58 -1.54 23.32
N ILE A 172 0.18 -0.52 22.98
CA ILE A 172 0.68 0.49 23.90
C ILE A 172 0.22 1.87 23.41
N ALA A 173 -0.78 2.44 24.06
CA ALA A 173 -1.32 3.75 23.72
C ALA A 173 -1.91 4.46 24.95
N PRO A 174 -1.90 5.79 24.98
CA PRO A 174 -2.66 6.54 25.97
C PRO A 174 -4.18 6.31 25.76
N PRO A 175 -5.02 6.56 26.77
CA PRO A 175 -6.45 6.27 26.71
C PRO A 175 -7.17 6.83 25.48
N GLU A 176 -6.79 8.02 25.03
CA GLU A 176 -7.40 8.75 23.91
C GLU A 176 -7.08 8.15 22.53
N LEU A 177 -5.96 7.41 22.44
CA LEU A 177 -5.42 6.86 21.21
C LEU A 177 -5.45 5.31 21.18
N ARG A 178 -6.26 4.69 22.03
CA ARG A 178 -6.44 3.23 22.03
C ARG A 178 -7.02 2.73 20.73
N ALA A 179 -6.65 1.51 20.39
CA ALA A 179 -7.19 0.82 19.21
C ALA A 179 -8.73 0.79 19.23
N PRO A 180 -9.39 1.01 18.09
CA PRO A 180 -10.85 0.93 18.00
C PRO A 180 -11.37 -0.47 18.34
N GLN A 181 -12.63 -0.55 18.77
CA GLN A 181 -13.23 -1.80 19.23
C GLN A 181 -13.18 -2.90 18.15
N TYR A 182 -13.38 -2.56 16.87
CA TYR A 182 -13.34 -3.55 15.80
C TYR A 182 -11.96 -4.23 15.64
N ILE A 183 -10.87 -3.52 15.98
CA ILE A 183 -9.51 -4.11 16.01
C ILE A 183 -9.38 -5.06 17.21
N ILE A 184 -9.89 -4.66 18.36
CA ILE A 184 -9.89 -5.53 19.56
C ILE A 184 -10.69 -6.80 19.30
N ASP A 185 -11.90 -6.67 18.75
CA ASP A 185 -12.76 -7.80 18.40
C ASP A 185 -12.08 -8.75 17.39
N MET A 186 -11.31 -8.19 16.45
CA MET A 186 -10.54 -8.97 15.47
C MET A 186 -9.43 -9.78 16.15
N LEU A 187 -8.71 -9.17 17.09
CA LEU A 187 -7.65 -9.82 17.85
C LEU A 187 -8.20 -10.92 18.77
N GLU A 188 -9.30 -10.66 19.46
CA GLU A 188 -9.97 -11.63 20.34
C GLU A 188 -10.51 -12.85 19.58
N LYS A 189 -11.00 -12.66 18.36
CA LYS A 189 -11.47 -13.75 17.49
C LYS A 189 -10.35 -14.63 16.96
N ALA A 190 -9.15 -14.08 16.87
CA ALA A 190 -8.00 -14.81 16.36
C ALA A 190 -7.26 -15.62 17.44
N GLY A 191 -7.53 -15.38 18.74
CA GLY A 191 -6.93 -16.07 19.91
C GLY A 191 -5.80 -15.28 20.49
#